data_6d6d6432dd115d6196e2415e8eb0bd74
#
_entry.id   6d6d6432dd115d6196e2415e8eb0bd74
#
_cell.length_a   1.000
_cell.length_b   1.000
_cell.length_c   1.000
_cell.angle_alpha   90.00
_cell.angle_beta   90.00
_cell.angle_gamma   90.00
#
_symmetry.space_group_name_H-M   'P 1'
#
loop_
_entity.id
_entity.type
_entity.pdbx_description
1 polymer ?
#
loop_
_entity_poly.entity_id
_entity_poly.type
_entity_poly.pdbx_seq_one_letter_code
_entity_poly.pdbx_strand_id
1 'polypeptide(L)'
;VFISHLFFYIEYVILKIKEGVDYMCNNNNDCKCIAEILTVICILQQNAVCGDACLETCDRGFLGNTATNFVFNTRPIMLYTSAGNGTPWSMPTTRENVTCGDENVVCSNVFRIEKIDGNCATFRVLADNPDVATNATIPYVATNAFFTMNLSCVCCIRCLNDTYVECI
;
A
#
# COMPACT_ATOMS: atom_id res chain seq x y z
N VAL A 1 -11.32 17.80 -23.51
CA VAL A 1 -11.01 18.73 -22.42
C VAL A 1 -10.54 17.97 -21.16
N PHE A 2 -11.14 16.83 -20.78
CA PHE A 2 -10.78 16.06 -19.58
C PHE A 2 -9.43 15.32 -19.67
N ILE A 3 -9.07 14.82 -20.86
CA ILE A 3 -7.78 14.13 -21.07
C ILE A 3 -6.60 15.12 -20.90
N SER A 4 -6.79 16.37 -21.28
CA SER A 4 -5.80 17.43 -21.10
C SER A 4 -5.53 17.73 -19.61
N HIS A 5 -6.57 17.75 -18.75
CA HIS A 5 -6.41 17.98 -17.31
C HIS A 5 -5.72 16.82 -16.60
N LEU A 6 -5.98 15.58 -17.02
CA LEU A 6 -5.32 14.40 -16.45
C LEU A 6 -3.83 14.38 -16.83
N PHE A 7 -3.49 14.75 -18.07
CA PHE A 7 -2.09 14.87 -18.52
C PHE A 7 -1.35 15.96 -17.73
N PHE A 8 -1.96 17.14 -17.54
CA PHE A 8 -1.37 18.19 -16.72
C PHE A 8 -1.21 17.80 -15.26
N TYR A 9 -2.14 17.04 -14.70
CA TYR A 9 -2.04 16.56 -13.32
C TYR A 9 -0.93 15.51 -13.17
N ILE A 10 -0.80 14.58 -14.12
CA ILE A 10 0.28 13.58 -14.15
C ILE A 10 1.64 14.28 -14.34
N GLU A 11 1.75 15.24 -15.24
CA GLU A 11 2.98 16.03 -15.40
C GLU A 11 3.30 16.85 -14.15
N TYR A 12 2.29 17.45 -13.50
CA TYR A 12 2.48 18.17 -12.25
C TYR A 12 2.97 17.25 -11.12
N VAL A 13 2.39 16.04 -11.01
CA VAL A 13 2.83 15.04 -10.03
C VAL A 13 4.25 14.54 -10.35
N ILE A 14 4.56 14.31 -11.62
CA ILE A 14 5.91 13.92 -12.08
C ILE A 14 6.92 15.05 -11.85
N LEU A 15 6.54 16.32 -12.10
CA LEU A 15 7.37 17.47 -11.81
C LEU A 15 7.62 17.64 -10.30
N LYS A 16 6.58 17.48 -9.47
CA LYS A 16 6.71 17.48 -8.00
C LYS A 16 7.58 16.37 -7.49
N ILE A 17 7.48 15.19 -8.09
CA ILE A 17 8.36 14.05 -7.79
C ILE A 17 9.80 14.39 -8.22
N LYS A 18 10.01 14.97 -9.41
CA LYS A 18 11.34 15.36 -9.89
C LYS A 18 11.95 16.50 -9.05
N GLU A 19 11.18 17.53 -8.72
CA GLU A 19 11.66 18.59 -7.82
C GLU A 19 12.01 18.04 -6.43
N GLY A 20 11.25 17.08 -5.93
CA GLY A 20 11.58 16.34 -4.70
C GLY A 20 12.86 15.50 -4.83
N VAL A 21 13.08 14.87 -5.98
CA VAL A 21 14.26 14.04 -6.26
C VAL A 21 15.53 14.87 -6.37
N ASP A 22 15.49 16.01 -7.05
CA ASP A 22 16.67 16.89 -7.19
C ASP A 22 17.12 17.54 -5.87
N TYR A 23 16.21 17.73 -4.91
CA TYR A 23 16.53 18.25 -3.58
C TYR A 23 17.05 17.17 -2.62
N MET A 24 16.83 15.88 -2.94
CA MET A 24 17.07 14.76 -2.03
C MET A 24 18.40 14.01 -2.27
N CYS A 25 19.10 14.29 -3.37
CA CYS A 25 20.38 13.61 -3.66
C CYS A 25 21.62 14.32 -3.09
N ASN A 26 21.47 15.36 -2.28
CA ASN A 26 22.59 16.08 -1.71
C ASN A 26 22.68 15.91 -0.19
N ASN A 27 23.66 15.08 0.22
CA ASN A 27 24.24 14.94 1.57
C ASN A 27 23.29 14.52 2.71
N ASN A 28 23.16 13.26 2.87
CA ASN A 28 23.21 12.40 4.05
C ASN A 28 22.51 11.07 3.72
N ASN A 29 23.12 9.95 4.07
CA ASN A 29 22.74 8.56 3.78
C ASN A 29 21.42 8.12 4.46
N ASP A 30 20.37 8.88 4.33
CA ASP A 30 19.06 8.52 4.88
C ASP A 30 18.17 7.89 3.80
N CYS A 31 17.50 6.82 4.16
CA CYS A 31 16.67 5.93 3.35
C CYS A 31 15.47 6.63 2.70
N LYS A 32 15.66 7.76 2.03
CA LYS A 32 14.62 8.54 1.35
C LYS A 32 13.96 7.76 0.21
N CYS A 33 14.69 6.85 -0.44
CA CYS A 33 14.15 6.03 -1.53
C CYS A 33 12.95 5.17 -1.11
N ILE A 34 12.93 4.68 0.13
CA ILE A 34 11.80 3.88 0.65
C ILE A 34 10.56 4.75 0.80
N ALA A 35 10.70 5.95 1.37
CA ALA A 35 9.59 6.89 1.53
C ALA A 35 9.00 7.30 0.17
N GLU A 36 9.84 7.50 -0.84
CA GLU A 36 9.41 7.85 -2.20
C GLU A 36 8.63 6.70 -2.85
N ILE A 37 9.14 5.47 -2.77
CA ILE A 37 8.44 4.29 -3.29
C ILE A 37 7.10 4.10 -2.60
N LEU A 38 7.06 4.21 -1.27
CA LEU A 38 5.82 4.09 -0.50
C LEU A 38 4.83 5.20 -0.84
N THR A 39 5.30 6.42 -1.11
CA THR A 39 4.46 7.53 -1.56
C THR A 39 3.80 7.20 -2.89
N VAL A 40 4.55 6.68 -3.86
CA VAL A 40 3.99 6.26 -5.15
C VAL A 40 2.94 5.16 -4.97
N ILE A 41 3.23 4.14 -4.15
CA ILE A 41 2.29 3.06 -3.87
C ILE A 41 1.01 3.63 -3.22
N CYS A 42 1.15 4.51 -2.23
CA CYS A 42 0.01 5.13 -1.56
C CYS A 42 -0.89 5.91 -2.53
N ILE A 43 -0.30 6.71 -3.42
CA ILE A 43 -1.03 7.47 -4.44
C ILE A 43 -1.76 6.52 -5.41
N LEU A 44 -1.09 5.46 -5.87
CA LEU A 44 -1.69 4.48 -6.78
C LEU A 44 -2.89 3.78 -6.12
N GLN A 45 -2.76 3.40 -4.85
CA GLN A 45 -3.84 2.76 -4.10
C GLN A 45 -5.03 3.70 -3.87
N GLN A 46 -4.78 4.96 -3.52
CA GLN A 46 -5.83 5.97 -3.34
C GLN A 46 -6.62 6.22 -4.63
N ASN A 47 -5.95 6.23 -5.77
CA ASN A 47 -6.61 6.39 -7.07
C ASN A 47 -7.38 5.14 -7.51
N ALA A 48 -6.99 3.96 -7.03
CA ALA A 48 -7.68 2.71 -7.34
C ALA A 48 -8.99 2.55 -6.54
N VAL A 49 -9.04 3.07 -5.31
CA VAL A 49 -10.22 2.97 -4.41
C VAL A 49 -11.43 3.78 -4.90
N CYS A 50 -11.24 4.79 -5.75
CA CYS A 50 -12.35 5.57 -6.32
C CYS A 50 -13.27 4.78 -7.27
N GLY A 51 -13.11 3.46 -7.37
CA GLY A 51 -13.81 2.61 -8.31
C GLY A 51 -15.25 2.27 -7.97
N ASP A 52 -15.60 2.11 -6.71
CA ASP A 52 -16.86 1.45 -6.34
C ASP A 52 -18.08 2.37 -6.25
N ALA A 53 -17.88 3.65 -5.97
CA ALA A 53 -19.00 4.61 -5.86
C ALA A 53 -19.51 5.15 -7.20
N CYS A 54 -18.83 4.87 -8.31
CA CYS A 54 -19.08 5.47 -9.62
C CYS A 54 -19.36 4.44 -10.71
N LEU A 55 -19.91 3.29 -10.36
CA LEU A 55 -20.19 2.19 -11.29
C LEU A 55 -21.20 2.53 -12.40
N GLU A 56 -21.93 3.64 -12.28
CA GLU A 56 -23.03 4.00 -13.17
C GLU A 56 -22.86 5.36 -13.87
N THR A 57 -21.65 5.89 -14.00
CA THR A 57 -21.45 7.12 -14.77
C THR A 57 -21.01 6.80 -16.20
N CYS A 58 -21.66 7.46 -17.19
CA CYS A 58 -21.39 7.30 -18.61
C CYS A 58 -19.97 7.70 -19.05
N ASP A 59 -19.14 8.16 -18.13
CA ASP A 59 -17.80 8.71 -18.39
C ASP A 59 -16.70 7.65 -18.38
N ARG A 60 -17.02 6.40 -18.06
CA ARG A 60 -16.08 5.29 -18.19
C ARG A 60 -16.17 4.75 -19.61
N GLY A 61 -15.18 5.07 -20.42
CA GLY A 61 -15.01 4.57 -21.79
C GLY A 61 -14.73 3.06 -21.85
N PHE A 62 -15.55 2.24 -21.18
CA PHE A 62 -15.47 0.80 -21.20
C PHE A 62 -16.83 0.19 -21.50
N LEU A 63 -17.11 0.07 -22.78
CA LEU A 63 -18.12 -0.83 -23.33
C LEU A 63 -17.40 -2.12 -23.75
N GLY A 64 -17.03 -2.96 -22.81
CA GLY A 64 -16.37 -4.21 -23.13
C GLY A 64 -16.38 -5.14 -21.92
N ASN A 65 -17.05 -6.28 -22.09
CA ASN A 65 -17.10 -7.36 -21.12
C ASN A 65 -15.71 -8.01 -21.04
N THR A 66 -14.86 -7.55 -20.13
CA THR A 66 -13.69 -8.28 -19.73
C THR A 66 -14.04 -9.11 -18.49
N ALA A 67 -13.97 -10.41 -18.62
CA ALA A 67 -14.43 -11.42 -17.66
C ALA A 67 -13.67 -11.45 -16.33
N THR A 68 -12.96 -10.40 -15.96
CA THR A 68 -12.27 -10.24 -14.69
C THR A 68 -12.31 -8.77 -14.27
N ASN A 69 -13.45 -8.34 -13.74
CA ASN A 69 -13.64 -6.99 -13.19
C ASN A 69 -13.03 -6.81 -11.79
N PHE A 70 -11.91 -7.42 -11.50
CA PHE A 70 -11.18 -7.09 -10.27
C PHE A 70 -10.20 -5.96 -10.56
N VAL A 71 -10.57 -4.75 -10.18
CA VAL A 71 -9.65 -3.62 -10.12
C VAL A 71 -8.78 -3.85 -8.88
N PHE A 72 -7.51 -4.17 -9.06
CA PHE A 72 -6.56 -4.25 -7.95
C PHE A 72 -6.47 -2.88 -7.28
N ASN A 73 -6.69 -2.85 -5.97
CA ASN A 73 -6.69 -1.63 -5.17
C ASN A 73 -5.58 -1.60 -4.12
N THR A 74 -4.79 -2.66 -4.04
CA THR A 74 -3.77 -2.82 -3.02
C THR A 74 -2.51 -3.44 -3.61
N ARG A 75 -1.36 -2.83 -3.33
CA ARG A 75 -0.03 -3.43 -3.46
C ARG A 75 0.46 -3.80 -2.06
N PRO A 76 0.31 -5.07 -1.65
CA PRO A 76 0.77 -5.49 -0.34
C PRO A 76 2.29 -5.42 -0.27
N ILE A 77 2.80 -5.07 0.89
CA ILE A 77 4.23 -4.95 1.15
C ILE A 77 4.64 -5.65 2.42
N MET A 78 5.90 -6.07 2.47
CA MET A 78 6.57 -6.52 3.68
C MET A 78 7.68 -5.54 4.02
N LEU A 79 7.85 -5.27 5.32
CA LEU A 79 8.84 -4.35 5.84
C LEU A 79 9.95 -5.12 6.56
N TYR A 80 11.17 -4.67 6.40
CA TYR A 80 12.33 -5.22 7.07
C TYR A 80 13.05 -4.10 7.81
N THR A 81 13.38 -4.34 9.07
CA THR A 81 14.12 -3.40 9.91
C THR A 81 15.53 -3.93 10.17
N SER A 82 16.44 -3.04 10.49
CA SER A 82 17.83 -3.42 10.82
C SER A 82 17.93 -4.34 12.03
N ALA A 83 16.97 -4.27 12.95
CA ALA A 83 16.92 -5.12 14.14
C ALA A 83 16.36 -6.54 13.87
N GLY A 84 15.72 -6.75 12.71
CA GLY A 84 14.99 -7.98 12.41
C GLY A 84 15.84 -9.14 11.90
N ASN A 85 17.18 -8.99 11.74
CA ASN A 85 18.08 -10.03 11.23
C ASN A 85 17.58 -10.73 9.95
N GLY A 86 16.97 -9.96 9.03
CA GLY A 86 16.42 -10.47 7.78
C GLY A 86 15.04 -11.09 7.89
N THR A 87 14.42 -11.08 9.06
CA THR A 87 13.00 -11.44 9.21
C THR A 87 12.11 -10.23 8.95
N PRO A 88 10.96 -10.42 8.28
CA PRO A 88 10.03 -9.32 8.06
C PRO A 88 9.41 -8.88 9.39
N TRP A 89 9.14 -7.58 9.49
CA TRP A 89 8.38 -7.02 10.60
C TRP A 89 6.99 -7.66 10.68
N SER A 90 6.54 -8.00 11.88
CA SER A 90 5.24 -8.63 12.12
C SER A 90 4.42 -7.83 13.11
N MET A 91 3.10 -7.77 12.89
CA MET A 91 2.14 -7.09 13.75
C MET A 91 0.92 -7.98 13.97
N PRO A 92 0.28 -7.90 15.18
CA PRO A 92 -0.99 -8.57 15.42
C PRO A 92 -2.07 -8.11 14.45
N THR A 93 -2.94 -9.05 14.05
CA THR A 93 -4.09 -8.76 13.18
C THR A 93 -5.27 -8.13 13.94
N THR A 94 -5.16 -7.99 15.25
CA THR A 94 -6.15 -7.38 16.14
C THR A 94 -5.67 -6.06 16.70
N ARG A 95 -6.61 -5.27 17.26
CA ARG A 95 -6.30 -4.00 17.97
C ARG A 95 -6.07 -4.18 19.46
N GLU A 96 -6.14 -5.41 19.93
CA GLU A 96 -5.90 -5.73 21.35
C GLU A 96 -4.42 -5.51 21.71
N ASN A 97 -4.16 -5.27 22.98
CA ASN A 97 -2.79 -5.10 23.48
C ASN A 97 -2.14 -6.48 23.69
N VAL A 98 -1.77 -7.09 22.55
CA VAL A 98 -1.12 -8.41 22.49
C VAL A 98 0.17 -8.32 21.69
N THR A 99 1.06 -9.28 21.86
CA THR A 99 2.37 -9.31 21.22
C THR A 99 2.47 -10.52 20.31
N CYS A 100 3.14 -10.33 19.15
CA CYS A 100 3.45 -11.45 18.28
C CYS A 100 4.38 -12.44 19.01
N GLY A 101 3.96 -13.69 19.09
CA GLY A 101 4.63 -14.75 19.83
C GLY A 101 3.86 -15.20 21.07
N ASP A 102 2.86 -14.43 21.51
CA ASP A 102 1.96 -14.87 22.57
C ASP A 102 1.04 -16.01 22.06
N GLU A 103 0.58 -16.85 22.98
CA GLU A 103 -0.30 -17.97 22.66
C GLU A 103 -1.63 -17.47 22.07
N ASN A 104 -2.05 -18.04 20.95
CA ASN A 104 -3.28 -17.71 20.20
C ASN A 104 -3.31 -16.32 19.54
N VAL A 105 -2.20 -15.59 19.48
CA VAL A 105 -2.10 -14.32 18.75
C VAL A 105 -1.77 -14.58 17.28
N VAL A 106 -2.69 -14.20 16.40
CA VAL A 106 -2.47 -14.25 14.95
C VAL A 106 -1.76 -12.97 14.52
N CYS A 107 -0.60 -13.14 13.88
CA CYS A 107 0.20 -12.04 13.36
C CYS A 107 0.36 -12.12 11.84
N SER A 108 0.55 -10.98 11.23
CA SER A 108 0.87 -10.86 9.81
C SER A 108 2.11 -10.00 9.61
N ASN A 109 2.83 -10.29 8.54
CA ASN A 109 3.95 -9.51 8.04
C ASN A 109 3.63 -8.83 6.71
N VAL A 110 2.36 -8.82 6.32
CA VAL A 110 1.87 -8.22 5.09
C VAL A 110 1.04 -6.98 5.42
N PHE A 111 1.37 -5.88 4.77
CA PHE A 111 0.80 -4.58 5.10
C PHE A 111 0.34 -3.84 3.86
N ARG A 112 -0.66 -2.98 4.04
CA ARG A 112 -1.09 -1.97 3.08
C ARG A 112 -0.72 -0.59 3.61
N ILE A 113 -0.13 0.25 2.77
CA ILE A 113 0.11 1.63 3.16
C ILE A 113 -1.18 2.45 3.06
N GLU A 114 -1.50 3.19 4.12
CA GLU A 114 -2.71 4.02 4.18
C GLU A 114 -2.38 5.52 4.10
N LYS A 115 -1.27 5.93 4.72
CA LYS A 115 -0.90 7.34 4.78
C LYS A 115 0.62 7.48 4.94
N ILE A 116 1.16 8.55 4.36
CA ILE A 116 2.51 9.04 4.64
C ILE A 116 2.41 10.48 5.15
N ASP A 117 3.19 10.77 6.18
CA ASP A 117 3.33 12.08 6.76
C ASP A 117 4.80 12.33 7.11
N GLY A 118 5.50 13.05 6.25
CA GLY A 118 6.94 13.24 6.36
C GLY A 118 7.70 11.92 6.38
N ASN A 119 8.41 11.65 7.46
CA ASN A 119 9.17 10.41 7.63
C ASN A 119 8.39 9.30 8.38
N CYS A 120 7.09 9.48 8.61
CA CYS A 120 6.22 8.51 9.24
C CYS A 120 5.21 7.96 8.23
N ALA A 121 4.99 6.66 8.26
CA ALA A 121 3.97 6.00 7.45
C ALA A 121 3.03 5.18 8.33
N THR A 122 1.74 5.25 8.02
CA THR A 122 0.70 4.44 8.66
C THR A 122 0.35 3.28 7.73
N PHE A 123 0.35 2.10 8.30
CA PHE A 123 0.08 0.84 7.62
C PHE A 123 -1.12 0.15 8.26
N ARG A 124 -1.92 -0.48 7.42
CA ARG A 124 -2.94 -1.46 7.81
C ARG A 124 -2.33 -2.85 7.77
N VAL A 125 -2.59 -3.64 8.77
CA VAL A 125 -2.22 -5.06 8.79
C VAL A 125 -3.20 -5.82 7.91
N LEU A 126 -2.71 -6.64 7.00
CA LEU A 126 -3.51 -7.54 6.18
C LEU A 126 -3.40 -8.95 6.76
N ALA A 127 -4.53 -9.65 6.89
CA ALA A 127 -4.55 -11.05 7.27
C ALA A 127 -4.66 -11.93 6.02
N ASP A 128 -4.20 -13.18 6.11
CA ASP A 128 -4.46 -14.16 5.07
C ASP A 128 -5.96 -14.41 4.94
N ASN A 129 -6.44 -14.51 3.71
CA ASN A 129 -7.84 -14.83 3.47
C ASN A 129 -8.09 -16.31 3.77
N PRO A 130 -8.97 -16.66 4.73
CA PRO A 130 -9.26 -18.04 5.05
C PRO A 130 -9.92 -18.80 3.86
N ASP A 131 -10.58 -18.07 2.96
CA ASP A 131 -11.28 -18.60 1.80
C ASP A 131 -10.44 -18.59 0.52
N VAL A 132 -9.12 -18.44 0.63
CA VAL A 132 -8.20 -18.40 -0.53
C VAL A 132 -8.31 -19.63 -1.44
N ALA A 133 -8.67 -20.77 -0.89
CA ALA A 133 -8.88 -22.01 -1.66
C ALA A 133 -10.04 -21.88 -2.67
N THR A 134 -11.02 -21.02 -2.39
CA THR A 134 -12.18 -20.76 -3.24
C THR A 134 -12.02 -19.51 -4.09
N ASN A 135 -11.14 -18.60 -3.68
CA ASN A 135 -10.89 -17.35 -4.41
C ASN A 135 -9.40 -16.94 -4.34
N ALA A 136 -8.59 -17.58 -5.19
CA ALA A 136 -7.15 -17.32 -5.28
C ALA A 136 -6.79 -15.86 -5.73
N THR A 137 -7.77 -15.10 -6.20
CA THR A 137 -7.60 -13.70 -6.61
C THR A 137 -7.58 -12.73 -5.43
N ILE A 138 -8.04 -13.15 -4.25
CA ILE A 138 -8.12 -12.33 -3.03
C ILE A 138 -7.33 -13.03 -1.91
N PRO A 139 -5.99 -12.98 -1.95
CA PRO A 139 -5.15 -13.69 -0.99
C PRO A 139 -5.19 -13.08 0.42
N TYR A 140 -5.61 -11.82 0.55
CA TYR A 140 -5.60 -11.08 1.81
C TYR A 140 -6.94 -10.42 2.10
N VAL A 141 -7.23 -10.25 3.38
CA VAL A 141 -8.37 -9.48 3.89
C VAL A 141 -7.89 -8.30 4.73
N ALA A 142 -8.65 -7.20 4.69
CA ALA A 142 -8.37 -6.04 5.51
C ALA A 142 -8.66 -6.33 6.99
N THR A 143 -7.77 -5.93 7.88
CA THR A 143 -8.02 -5.92 9.32
C THR A 143 -8.26 -4.49 9.80
N ASN A 144 -8.75 -4.34 11.03
CA ASN A 144 -8.84 -3.05 11.71
C ASN A 144 -7.59 -2.72 12.55
N ALA A 145 -6.50 -3.48 12.36
CA ALA A 145 -5.23 -3.23 13.02
C ALA A 145 -4.37 -2.30 12.16
N PHE A 146 -3.86 -1.24 12.78
CA PHE A 146 -3.00 -0.25 12.16
C PHE A 146 -1.79 0.02 13.04
N PHE A 147 -0.70 0.40 12.42
CA PHE A 147 0.47 0.93 13.12
C PHE A 147 1.11 2.05 12.32
N THR A 148 1.81 2.93 13.00
CA THR A 148 2.61 3.98 12.38
C THR A 148 4.08 3.73 12.69
N MET A 149 4.92 3.79 11.69
CA MET A 149 6.35 3.53 11.80
C MET A 149 7.15 4.71 11.23
N ASN A 150 8.26 5.02 11.88
CA ASN A 150 9.26 5.92 11.31
C ASN A 150 10.04 5.18 10.22
N LEU A 151 10.04 5.71 9.01
CA LEU A 151 10.64 5.08 7.84
C LEU A 151 12.17 4.99 7.92
N SER A 152 12.82 5.76 8.78
CA SER A 152 14.27 5.60 9.03
C SER A 152 14.62 4.28 9.73
N CYS A 153 13.64 3.60 10.33
CA CYS A 153 13.82 2.26 10.90
C CYS A 153 13.71 1.14 9.84
N VAL A 154 13.22 1.45 8.64
CA VAL A 154 13.01 0.48 7.57
C VAL A 154 14.24 0.46 6.68
N CYS A 155 14.88 -0.69 6.56
CA CYS A 155 16.07 -0.86 5.72
C CYS A 155 15.74 -1.52 4.36
N CYS A 156 14.62 -2.23 4.25
CA CYS A 156 14.18 -2.86 3.01
C CYS A 156 12.65 -2.98 2.99
N ILE A 157 12.09 -2.86 1.80
CA ILE A 157 10.68 -3.21 1.53
C ILE A 157 10.64 -4.28 0.43
N ARG A 158 9.68 -5.19 0.53
CA ARG A 158 9.37 -6.15 -0.52
C ARG A 158 7.93 -5.96 -0.96
N CYS A 159 7.72 -5.62 -2.23
CA CYS A 159 6.40 -5.58 -2.82
C CYS A 159 5.94 -6.99 -3.21
N LEU A 160 4.69 -7.28 -2.92
CA LEU A 160 4.00 -8.49 -3.35
C LEU A 160 3.15 -8.19 -4.58
N ASN A 161 2.50 -9.21 -5.14
CA ASN A 161 1.63 -9.03 -6.29
C ASN A 161 0.43 -8.15 -5.93
N ASP A 162 0.07 -7.25 -6.84
CA ASP A 162 -1.13 -6.43 -6.69
C ASP A 162 -2.36 -7.32 -6.53
N THR A 163 -3.25 -6.92 -5.65
CA THR A 163 -4.46 -7.67 -5.31
C THR A 163 -5.63 -6.76 -5.04
N TYR A 164 -6.82 -7.35 -5.00
CA TYR A 164 -8.02 -6.70 -4.47
C TYR A 164 -8.15 -7.03 -2.99
N VAL A 165 -8.44 -6.01 -2.17
CA VAL A 165 -8.78 -6.15 -0.74
C VAL A 165 -10.10 -5.45 -0.51
N GLU A 166 -11.06 -6.14 0.07
CA GLU A 166 -12.37 -5.59 0.37
C GLU A 166 -12.33 -4.64 1.58
N CYS A 167 -13.29 -3.73 1.64
CA CYS A 167 -13.53 -2.85 2.79
C CYS A 167 -12.35 -1.91 3.16
N ILE A 168 -11.71 -1.35 2.16
CA ILE A 168 -10.64 -0.36 2.35
C ILE A 168 -10.97 0.99 1.71
#